data_9fbd8fc089dc658a0fa1a75539dfd526
#
_entry.id   9fbd8fc089dc658a0fa1a75539dfd526
#
_cell.length_a   1.000
_cell.length_b   1.000
_cell.length_c   1.000
_cell.angle_alpha   90.00
_cell.angle_beta   90.00
_cell.angle_gamma   90.00
#
_symmetry.space_group_name_H-M   'P 1'
#
loop_
_entity.id
_entity.type
_entity.pdbx_description
1 polymer ?
#
loop_
_entity_poly.entity_id
_entity_poly.type
_entity_poly.pdbx_seq_one_letter_code
_entity_poly.pdbx_strand_id
1 'polypeptide(L)'
;VPKDTHQAHVMIGSRGYNAYDDKRTALYLLNNVLGGPGMNSKLNVSLRERRGLVYNVESNLTSYTDTGAFCIYFGTDIEDMDTCLKLTYKELKRMRDVKMTSSQLAAAKKQLIGQIGVASDNFENNALGMAKTYLHYHKYESSESVFHRIEALTAEQLLEVANEMFAE
;
A
#
# COMPACT_ATOMS: atom_id res chain seq x y z
N VAL A 1 -14.53 26.73 11.96
CA VAL A 1 -14.20 27.21 13.32
C VAL A 1 -12.70 27.01 13.47
N PRO A 2 -11.90 28.09 13.69
CA PRO A 2 -10.47 27.92 13.97
C PRO A 2 -10.31 27.11 15.23
N LYS A 3 -9.49 26.07 15.16
CA LYS A 3 -9.08 25.25 16.30
C LYS A 3 -7.58 25.41 16.45
N ASP A 4 -7.13 25.63 17.66
CA ASP A 4 -5.71 25.66 18.01
C ASP A 4 -5.21 24.22 18.06
N THR A 5 -4.82 23.68 16.90
CA THR A 5 -4.29 22.32 16.77
C THR A 5 -2.82 22.40 16.43
N HIS A 6 -2.00 21.63 17.13
CA HIS A 6 -0.55 21.60 16.91
C HIS A 6 -0.12 20.65 15.78
N GLN A 7 -1.06 19.84 15.23
CA GLN A 7 -0.77 18.85 14.22
C GLN A 7 -1.48 19.15 12.91
N ALA A 8 -0.77 18.93 11.81
CA ALA A 8 -1.32 18.88 10.47
C ALA A 8 -1.60 17.41 10.10
N HIS A 9 -2.80 17.14 9.60
CA HIS A 9 -3.19 15.84 9.05
C HIS A 9 -3.32 15.97 7.54
N VAL A 10 -2.51 15.21 6.81
CA VAL A 10 -2.45 15.25 5.35
C VAL A 10 -2.92 13.95 4.76
N MET A 11 -3.78 14.05 3.76
CA MET A 11 -4.21 12.90 2.95
C MET A 11 -3.99 13.21 1.47
N ILE A 12 -3.24 12.35 0.78
CA ILE A 12 -3.01 12.37 -0.65
C ILE A 12 -3.74 11.16 -1.21
N GLY A 13 -4.62 11.34 -2.20
CA GLY A 13 -5.42 10.25 -2.73
C GLY A 13 -5.53 10.27 -4.24
N SER A 14 -5.70 9.09 -4.81
CA SER A 14 -6.02 8.87 -6.21
C SER A 14 -7.02 7.72 -6.37
N ARG A 15 -7.58 7.58 -7.59
CA ARG A 15 -8.36 6.39 -7.92
C ARG A 15 -7.44 5.17 -7.98
N GLY A 16 -7.90 4.06 -7.40
CA GLY A 16 -7.25 2.75 -7.48
C GLY A 16 -8.01 1.80 -8.42
N TYR A 17 -7.53 0.57 -8.51
CA TYR A 17 -8.20 -0.47 -9.27
C TYR A 17 -9.42 -1.02 -8.51
N ASN A 18 -10.47 -1.38 -9.26
CA ASN A 18 -11.63 -2.06 -8.71
C ASN A 18 -11.30 -3.51 -8.28
N ALA A 19 -12.26 -4.16 -7.64
CA ALA A 19 -12.07 -5.50 -7.07
C ALA A 19 -11.79 -6.60 -8.11
N TYR A 20 -12.17 -6.38 -9.35
CA TYR A 20 -12.05 -7.37 -10.45
C TYR A 20 -10.84 -7.14 -11.35
N ASP A 21 -10.09 -6.06 -11.13
CA ASP A 21 -8.93 -5.72 -11.95
C ASP A 21 -7.73 -6.64 -11.64
N ASP A 22 -7.12 -7.18 -12.68
CA ASP A 22 -5.96 -8.07 -12.56
C ASP A 22 -4.72 -7.36 -11.98
N LYS A 23 -4.59 -6.06 -12.20
CA LYS A 23 -3.48 -5.24 -11.68
C LYS A 23 -3.59 -4.95 -10.18
N ARG A 24 -4.74 -5.24 -9.57
CA ARG A 24 -4.98 -5.00 -8.14
C ARG A 24 -3.93 -5.66 -7.24
N THR A 25 -3.53 -6.90 -7.54
CA THR A 25 -2.53 -7.62 -6.74
C THR A 25 -1.16 -6.92 -6.78
N ALA A 26 -0.76 -6.40 -7.93
CA ALA A 26 0.47 -5.62 -8.07
C ALA A 26 0.40 -4.30 -7.29
N LEU A 27 -0.73 -3.60 -7.35
CA LEU A 27 -0.93 -2.38 -6.56
C LEU A 27 -0.93 -2.67 -5.05
N TYR A 28 -1.48 -3.80 -4.62
CA TYR A 28 -1.47 -4.22 -3.22
C TYR A 28 -0.03 -4.45 -2.71
N LEU A 29 0.82 -5.09 -3.51
CA LEU A 29 2.24 -5.25 -3.19
C LEU A 29 2.98 -3.90 -3.17
N LEU A 30 2.73 -3.01 -4.14
CA LEU A 30 3.28 -1.65 -4.15
C LEU A 30 2.88 -0.84 -2.91
N ASN A 31 1.59 -0.90 -2.55
CA ASN A 31 1.07 -0.24 -1.35
C ASN A 31 1.78 -0.75 -0.08
N ASN A 32 1.97 -2.06 0.04
CA ASN A 32 2.68 -2.66 1.17
C ASN A 32 4.13 -2.18 1.27
N VAL A 33 4.83 -2.08 0.14
CA VAL A 33 6.21 -1.58 0.08
C VAL A 33 6.27 -0.08 0.38
N LEU A 34 5.30 0.70 -0.09
CA LEU A 34 5.28 2.16 0.06
C LEU A 34 5.00 2.58 1.51
N GLY A 35 3.88 2.17 2.06
CA GLY A 35 3.41 2.61 3.37
C GLY A 35 2.61 1.55 4.12
N GLY A 36 2.87 0.26 3.87
CA GLY A 36 2.30 -0.85 4.61
C GLY A 36 2.76 -0.88 6.08
N PRO A 37 2.25 -1.82 6.89
CA PRO A 37 2.41 -1.83 8.35
C PRO A 37 3.83 -2.10 8.82
N GLY A 38 4.75 -2.49 7.94
CA GLY A 38 6.15 -2.75 8.28
C GLY A 38 6.93 -1.46 8.52
N MET A 39 7.76 -1.43 9.56
CA MET A 39 8.67 -0.30 9.84
C MET A 39 9.67 -0.04 8.70
N ASN A 40 9.90 -1.01 7.84
CA ASN A 40 10.75 -0.94 6.65
C ASN A 40 10.05 -0.38 5.41
N SER A 41 8.77 -0.03 5.49
CA SER A 41 8.07 0.62 4.37
C SER A 41 8.73 1.96 4.02
N LYS A 42 8.71 2.31 2.72
CA LYS A 42 9.50 3.45 2.21
C LYS A 42 9.13 4.77 2.88
N LEU A 43 7.85 5.03 3.07
CA LEU A 43 7.39 6.24 3.74
C LEU A 43 7.79 6.26 5.21
N ASN A 44 7.63 5.13 5.92
CA ASN A 44 8.02 5.04 7.31
C ASN A 44 9.52 5.30 7.50
N VAL A 45 10.36 4.65 6.68
CA VAL A 45 11.81 4.88 6.70
C VAL A 45 12.16 6.32 6.33
N SER A 46 11.51 6.88 5.31
CA SER A 46 11.84 8.22 4.79
C SER A 46 11.42 9.34 5.72
N LEU A 47 10.21 9.28 6.28
CA LEU A 47 9.61 10.37 7.05
C LEU A 47 9.80 10.19 8.56
N ARG A 48 9.64 8.95 9.05
CA ARG A 48 9.66 8.67 10.47
C ARG A 48 11.04 8.24 10.97
N GLU A 49 11.56 7.10 10.49
CA GLU A 49 12.75 6.48 11.07
C GLU A 49 14.02 7.34 10.88
N ARG A 50 14.19 7.94 9.71
CA ARG A 50 15.38 8.75 9.40
C ARG A 50 15.28 10.19 9.87
N ARG A 51 14.07 10.74 10.05
CA ARG A 51 13.88 12.19 10.24
C ARG A 51 12.99 12.55 11.41
N GLY A 52 12.16 11.64 11.88
CA GLY A 52 11.25 11.92 12.99
C GLY A 52 10.18 12.96 12.69
N LEU A 53 9.85 13.18 11.40
CA LEU A 53 8.96 14.26 10.96
C LEU A 53 7.47 13.93 11.13
N VAL A 54 7.12 12.66 11.28
CA VAL A 54 5.72 12.22 11.35
C VAL A 54 5.47 11.35 12.56
N TYR A 55 4.28 11.48 13.15
CA TYR A 55 3.81 10.61 14.23
C TYR A 55 3.31 9.28 13.69
N ASN A 56 2.59 9.34 12.58
CA ASN A 56 2.10 8.19 11.85
C ASN A 56 2.20 8.46 10.35
N VAL A 57 2.50 7.41 9.58
CA VAL A 57 2.45 7.43 8.12
C VAL A 57 2.03 6.06 7.62
N GLU A 58 1.05 6.04 6.73
CA GLU A 58 0.54 4.82 6.14
C GLU A 58 0.04 5.07 4.73
N SER A 59 -0.02 4.03 3.92
CA SER A 59 -0.75 4.02 2.67
C SER A 59 -1.80 2.91 2.68
N ASN A 60 -2.99 3.25 2.20
CA ASN A 60 -4.16 2.39 2.22
C ASN A 60 -4.73 2.22 0.81
N LEU A 61 -5.19 1.01 0.55
CA LEU A 61 -5.87 0.65 -0.68
C LEU A 61 -7.22 0.04 -0.37
N THR A 62 -8.27 0.60 -0.96
CA THR A 62 -9.63 0.05 -0.89
C THR A 62 -10.12 -0.20 -2.31
N SER A 63 -10.55 -1.43 -2.58
CA SER A 63 -11.15 -1.80 -3.88
C SER A 63 -12.64 -2.07 -3.69
N TYR A 64 -13.46 -1.33 -4.45
CA TYR A 64 -14.90 -1.53 -4.59
C TYR A 64 -15.20 -2.32 -5.87
N THR A 65 -16.45 -2.67 -6.09
CA THR A 65 -16.85 -3.43 -7.29
C THR A 65 -16.72 -2.65 -8.58
N ASP A 66 -16.86 -1.33 -8.52
CA ASP A 66 -16.89 -0.40 -9.67
C ASP A 66 -15.68 0.54 -9.71
N THR A 67 -14.95 0.68 -8.61
CA THR A 67 -13.80 1.60 -8.51
C THR A 67 -12.82 1.15 -7.43
N GLY A 68 -11.77 1.91 -7.21
CA GLY A 68 -10.86 1.78 -6.09
C GLY A 68 -10.41 3.14 -5.58
N ALA A 69 -9.89 3.17 -4.36
CA ALA A 69 -9.28 4.33 -3.75
C ALA A 69 -7.89 3.94 -3.21
N PHE A 70 -6.89 4.70 -3.57
CA PHE A 70 -5.57 4.64 -2.98
C PHE A 70 -5.33 5.94 -2.22
N CYS A 71 -4.83 5.87 -1.00
CA CYS A 71 -4.50 7.06 -0.24
C CYS A 71 -3.25 6.87 0.62
N ILE A 72 -2.52 7.96 0.79
CA ILE A 72 -1.41 8.11 1.75
C ILE A 72 -1.88 9.08 2.80
N TYR A 73 -1.70 8.71 4.05
CA TYR A 73 -2.00 9.56 5.20
C TYR A 73 -0.76 9.74 6.07
N PHE A 74 -0.54 10.94 6.58
CA PHE A 74 0.44 11.19 7.64
C PHE A 74 0.01 12.35 8.55
N GLY A 75 0.43 12.25 9.82
CA GLY A 75 0.31 13.30 10.82
C GLY A 75 1.68 13.87 11.15
N THR A 76 1.82 15.20 11.10
CA THR A 76 3.09 15.91 11.28
C THR A 76 2.87 17.26 11.98
N ASP A 77 3.94 17.91 12.40
CA ASP A 77 3.86 19.30 12.82
C ASP A 77 3.62 20.22 11.61
N ILE A 78 2.95 21.36 11.83
CA ILE A 78 2.57 22.28 10.75
C ILE A 78 3.79 22.76 9.97
N GLU A 79 4.89 23.01 10.67
CA GLU A 79 6.16 23.48 10.10
C GLU A 79 6.81 22.47 9.16
N ASP A 80 6.59 21.16 9.40
CA ASP A 80 7.19 20.06 8.65
C ASP A 80 6.33 19.57 7.48
N MET A 81 5.10 20.06 7.34
CA MET A 81 4.13 19.59 6.35
C MET A 81 4.67 19.61 4.92
N ASP A 82 5.25 20.74 4.49
CA ASP A 82 5.79 20.90 3.13
C ASP A 82 6.99 19.97 2.89
N THR A 83 7.80 19.72 3.91
CA THR A 83 8.93 18.79 3.85
C THR A 83 8.44 17.37 3.70
N CYS A 84 7.42 16.97 4.48
CA CYS A 84 6.79 15.67 4.39
C CYS A 84 6.15 15.43 3.01
N LEU A 85 5.45 16.41 2.45
CA LEU A 85 4.90 16.35 1.09
C LEU A 85 5.99 16.11 0.05
N LYS A 86 7.06 16.92 0.06
CA LYS A 86 8.19 16.76 -0.88
C LYS A 86 8.84 15.38 -0.78
N LEU A 87 9.01 14.85 0.43
CA LEU A 87 9.58 13.53 0.65
C LEU A 87 8.64 12.42 0.17
N THR A 88 7.35 12.55 0.40
CA THR A 88 6.33 11.62 -0.10
C THR A 88 6.35 11.55 -1.62
N TYR A 89 6.28 12.70 -2.30
CA TYR A 89 6.37 12.75 -3.77
C TYR A 89 7.72 12.22 -4.30
N LYS A 90 8.81 12.43 -3.57
CA LYS A 90 10.11 11.84 -3.94
C LYS A 90 10.09 10.32 -3.90
N GLU A 91 9.46 9.70 -2.90
CA GLU A 91 9.35 8.23 -2.84
C GLU A 91 8.40 7.70 -3.94
N LEU A 92 7.28 8.37 -4.22
CA LEU A 92 6.39 8.03 -5.33
C LEU A 92 7.12 8.10 -6.68
N LYS A 93 7.85 9.19 -6.92
CA LYS A 93 8.68 9.36 -8.12
C LYS A 93 9.72 8.23 -8.24
N ARG A 94 10.39 7.88 -7.16
CA ARG A 94 11.36 6.80 -7.15
C ARG A 94 10.74 5.45 -7.51
N MET A 95 9.53 5.18 -7.08
CA MET A 95 8.82 3.94 -7.42
C MET A 95 8.41 3.90 -8.89
N ARG A 96 8.15 5.05 -9.53
CA ARG A 96 7.87 5.16 -10.97
C ARG A 96 9.12 5.03 -11.82
N ASP A 97 10.24 5.60 -11.37
CA ASP A 97 11.45 5.76 -12.21
C ASP A 97 12.39 4.56 -12.08
N VAL A 98 12.35 3.84 -10.95
CA VAL A 98 13.35 2.81 -10.63
C VAL A 98 12.69 1.45 -10.43
N LYS A 99 12.93 0.55 -11.37
CA LYS A 99 12.49 -0.83 -11.28
C LYS A 99 13.13 -1.53 -10.07
N MET A 100 12.36 -2.32 -9.36
CA MET A 100 12.86 -3.14 -8.25
C MET A 100 13.87 -4.16 -8.76
N THR A 101 14.95 -4.36 -8.00
CA THR A 101 15.87 -5.48 -8.23
C THR A 101 15.19 -6.81 -7.86
N SER A 102 15.70 -7.92 -8.40
CA SER A 102 15.16 -9.26 -8.07
C SER A 102 15.16 -9.53 -6.57
N SER A 103 16.20 -9.10 -5.85
CA SER A 103 16.30 -9.25 -4.40
C SER A 103 15.25 -8.41 -3.65
N GLN A 104 15.01 -7.17 -4.07
CA GLN A 104 13.99 -6.29 -3.48
C GLN A 104 12.58 -6.86 -3.70
N LEU A 105 12.30 -7.33 -4.91
CA LEU A 105 11.02 -7.95 -5.25
C LEU A 105 10.78 -9.22 -4.43
N ALA A 106 11.78 -10.10 -4.34
CA ALA A 106 11.67 -11.33 -3.55
C ALA A 106 11.41 -11.04 -2.07
N ALA A 107 12.11 -10.05 -1.49
CA ALA A 107 11.91 -9.62 -0.12
C ALA A 107 10.50 -9.05 0.11
N ALA A 108 10.00 -8.21 -0.81
CA ALA A 108 8.67 -7.62 -0.75
C ALA A 108 7.57 -8.68 -0.80
N LYS A 109 7.67 -9.65 -1.73
CA LYS A 109 6.75 -10.79 -1.84
C LYS A 109 6.73 -11.62 -0.58
N LYS A 110 7.91 -12.00 -0.07
CA LYS A 110 8.03 -12.81 1.15
C LYS A 110 7.41 -12.10 2.35
N GLN A 111 7.63 -10.80 2.48
CA GLN A 111 7.03 -10.00 3.56
C GLN A 111 5.51 -9.98 3.46
N LEU A 112 4.95 -9.71 2.29
CA LEU A 112 3.50 -9.66 2.09
C LEU A 112 2.85 -11.02 2.34
N ILE A 113 3.40 -12.11 1.81
CA ILE A 113 2.93 -13.47 2.04
C ILE A 113 2.96 -13.81 3.54
N GLY A 114 4.04 -13.47 4.23
CA GLY A 114 4.14 -13.67 5.67
C GLY A 114 3.08 -12.90 6.46
N GLN A 115 2.81 -11.65 6.10
CA GLN A 115 1.76 -10.84 6.74
C GLN A 115 0.37 -11.43 6.51
N ILE A 116 0.06 -11.90 5.29
CA ILE A 116 -1.21 -12.56 4.99
C ILE A 116 -1.33 -13.88 5.79
N GLY A 117 -0.25 -14.66 5.87
CA GLY A 117 -0.22 -15.89 6.65
C GLY A 117 -0.54 -15.65 8.13
N VAL A 118 0.12 -14.68 8.76
CA VAL A 118 -0.17 -14.30 10.16
C VAL A 118 -1.61 -13.78 10.33
N ALA A 119 -2.11 -12.99 9.37
CA ALA A 119 -3.49 -12.49 9.42
C ALA A 119 -4.53 -13.61 9.31
N SER A 120 -4.21 -14.70 8.60
CA SER A 120 -5.11 -15.87 8.44
C SER A 120 -5.29 -16.70 9.71
N ASP A 121 -4.43 -16.55 10.72
CA ASP A 121 -4.60 -17.18 12.03
C ASP A 121 -5.76 -16.59 12.85
N ASN A 122 -6.26 -15.42 12.45
CA ASN A 122 -7.48 -14.84 13.01
C ASN A 122 -8.70 -15.44 12.28
N PHE A 123 -9.31 -16.46 12.87
CA PHE A 123 -10.43 -17.19 12.28
C PHE A 123 -11.66 -16.34 11.98
N GLU A 124 -11.97 -15.34 12.81
CA GLU A 124 -13.09 -14.43 12.60
C GLU A 124 -12.87 -13.57 11.34
N ASN A 125 -11.71 -12.93 11.23
CA ASN A 125 -11.36 -12.15 10.05
C ASN A 125 -11.27 -13.00 8.80
N ASN A 126 -10.78 -14.23 8.92
CA ASN A 126 -10.72 -15.19 7.81
C ASN A 126 -12.11 -15.58 7.33
N ALA A 127 -13.03 -15.92 8.24
CA ALA A 127 -14.42 -16.26 7.91
C ALA A 127 -15.15 -15.09 7.21
N LEU A 128 -14.98 -13.86 7.73
CA LEU A 128 -15.52 -12.64 7.09
C LEU A 128 -14.90 -12.38 5.71
N GLY A 129 -13.59 -12.62 5.55
CA GLY A 129 -12.89 -12.52 4.28
C GLY A 129 -13.42 -13.52 3.26
N MET A 130 -13.60 -14.77 3.64
CA MET A 130 -14.21 -15.83 2.81
C MET A 130 -15.62 -15.45 2.36
N ALA A 131 -16.46 -14.98 3.31
CA ALA A 131 -17.82 -14.58 3.01
C ALA A 131 -17.86 -13.42 2.00
N LYS A 132 -17.03 -12.39 2.17
CA LYS A 132 -16.89 -11.28 1.23
C LYS A 132 -16.41 -11.77 -0.14
N THR A 133 -15.42 -12.63 -0.19
CA THR A 133 -14.89 -13.19 -1.45
C THR A 133 -15.98 -13.98 -2.17
N TYR A 134 -16.73 -14.81 -1.47
CA TYR A 134 -17.82 -15.56 -2.06
C TYR A 134 -18.95 -14.65 -2.56
N LEU A 135 -19.30 -13.62 -1.80
CA LEU A 135 -20.33 -12.65 -2.19
C LEU A 135 -20.00 -11.92 -3.50
N HIS A 136 -18.73 -11.55 -3.69
CA HIS A 136 -18.30 -10.78 -4.86
C HIS A 136 -17.93 -11.64 -6.07
N TYR A 137 -17.33 -12.81 -5.83
CA TYR A 137 -16.75 -13.64 -6.92
C TYR A 137 -17.47 -14.96 -7.12
N HIS A 138 -18.45 -15.32 -6.25
CA HIS A 138 -19.19 -16.59 -6.26
C HIS A 138 -18.29 -17.82 -6.20
N LYS A 139 -17.09 -17.69 -5.67
CA LYS A 139 -16.12 -18.77 -5.49
C LYS A 139 -15.26 -18.54 -4.25
N TYR A 140 -14.81 -19.62 -3.68
CA TYR A 140 -13.81 -19.59 -2.61
C TYR A 140 -12.41 -19.41 -3.23
N GLU A 141 -11.62 -18.58 -2.61
CA GLU A 141 -10.22 -18.39 -2.94
C GLU A 141 -9.34 -18.82 -1.77
N SER A 142 -8.47 -19.82 -1.98
CA SER A 142 -7.54 -20.28 -0.96
C SER A 142 -6.38 -19.30 -0.80
N SER A 143 -5.76 -19.28 0.40
CA SER A 143 -4.56 -18.48 0.65
C SER A 143 -3.42 -18.85 -0.30
N GLU A 144 -3.31 -20.15 -0.68
CA GLU A 144 -2.32 -20.63 -1.65
C GLU A 144 -2.50 -19.99 -3.03
N SER A 145 -3.76 -19.84 -3.49
CA SER A 145 -4.06 -19.15 -4.75
C SER A 145 -3.61 -17.68 -4.71
N VAL A 146 -3.83 -17.01 -3.58
CA VAL A 146 -3.36 -15.63 -3.36
C VAL A 146 -1.83 -15.56 -3.36
N PHE A 147 -1.16 -16.51 -2.68
CA PHE A 147 0.30 -16.57 -2.64
C PHE A 147 0.90 -16.78 -4.03
N HIS A 148 0.35 -17.71 -4.82
CA HIS A 148 0.80 -17.93 -6.20
C HIS A 148 0.66 -16.68 -7.07
N ARG A 149 -0.42 -15.91 -6.93
CA ARG A 149 -0.55 -14.63 -7.66
C ARG A 149 0.51 -13.61 -7.24
N ILE A 150 0.82 -13.52 -5.94
CA ILE A 150 1.88 -12.62 -5.46
C ILE A 150 3.24 -13.09 -5.97
N GLU A 151 3.51 -14.40 -5.94
CA GLU A 151 4.76 -14.98 -6.44
C GLU A 151 4.96 -14.80 -7.94
N ALA A 152 3.89 -14.80 -8.71
CA ALA A 152 3.93 -14.60 -10.17
C ALA A 152 4.22 -13.14 -10.59
N LEU A 153 4.07 -12.15 -9.70
CA LEU A 153 4.31 -10.74 -10.03
C LEU A 153 5.76 -10.51 -10.49
N THR A 154 5.94 -9.66 -11.49
CA THR A 154 7.25 -9.25 -11.99
C THR A 154 7.58 -7.80 -11.63
N ALA A 155 8.85 -7.45 -11.68
CA ALA A 155 9.29 -6.08 -11.42
C ALA A 155 8.79 -5.10 -12.50
N GLU A 156 8.61 -5.58 -13.73
CA GLU A 156 8.04 -4.85 -14.84
C GLU A 156 6.57 -4.48 -14.58
N GLN A 157 5.76 -5.45 -14.15
CA GLN A 157 4.36 -5.21 -13.80
C GLN A 157 4.22 -4.20 -12.66
N LEU A 158 5.09 -4.27 -11.64
CA LEU A 158 5.09 -3.30 -10.55
C LEU A 158 5.46 -1.90 -11.03
N LEU A 159 6.44 -1.78 -11.92
CA LEU A 159 6.85 -0.50 -12.50
C LEU A 159 5.74 0.11 -13.36
N GLU A 160 5.06 -0.70 -14.18
CA GLU A 160 3.90 -0.29 -14.98
C GLU A 160 2.79 0.26 -14.07
N VAL A 161 2.38 -0.50 -13.06
CA VAL A 161 1.35 -0.09 -12.10
C VAL A 161 1.76 1.16 -11.31
N ALA A 162 3.03 1.28 -10.92
CA ALA A 162 3.51 2.50 -10.27
C ALA A 162 3.41 3.74 -11.17
N ASN A 163 3.68 3.59 -12.47
CA ASN A 163 3.53 4.68 -13.43
C ASN A 163 2.06 5.07 -13.68
N GLU A 164 1.15 4.10 -13.68
CA GLU A 164 -0.29 4.39 -13.82
C GLU A 164 -0.86 5.09 -12.56
N MET A 165 -0.46 4.62 -11.38
CA MET A 165 -1.10 5.02 -10.12
C MET A 165 -0.49 6.25 -9.48
N PHE A 166 0.80 6.50 -9.68
CA PHE A 166 1.53 7.59 -9.03
C PHE A 166 1.93 8.70 -10.03
N ALA A 167 1.34 8.71 -11.23
CA ALA A 167 1.47 9.83 -12.15
C ALA A 167 0.92 11.13 -11.50
N GLU A 168 1.53 12.27 -11.84
CA GLU A 168 1.10 13.59 -11.41
C GLU A 168 -0.19 14.02 -12.09
#